data_f3c4d1e2498ed43fcd14aac9a0db07a0
#
_entry.id   f3c4d1e2498ed43fcd14aac9a0db07a0
#
_cell.length_a   1.000
_cell.length_b   1.000
_cell.length_c   1.000
_cell.angle_alpha   90.00
_cell.angle_beta   90.00
_cell.angle_gamma   90.00
#
_symmetry.space_group_name_H-M   'P 1'
#
loop_
_entity.id
_entity.type
_entity.pdbx_description
1 polymer ?
#
loop_
_entity_poly.entity_id
_entity_poly.type
_entity_poly.pdbx_seq_one_letter_code
_entity_poly.pdbx_strand_id
1 'polypeptide(L)'
;VSQRNLRVQKFRGSSFDEDESPFVIGKNGFDVALARTLGRVDAEVTNERVTSGVERLDTMLGGGYYRASSVLITGFPGTAKTTLSGAFAEAACERGERTMFVSFDSDGSEVIRNLTSVGIQLQRFVDNGLLRMISARTITGSAETLIVRIKQLSKEHQARCLLIDPVSALSKAGNELTAHGVAERLIDWSKSDGITLVCTSLLDEMSGQTDGGSPLQISTLADTWLHLNYLVQAGERNRGMSIIKSRGTSHSNQVRELILSDDGVTLADIYTAGGEVLMGTMRWEKESAERVANEVAEVAAQLKKVSLDAEEAVLEVRAKSLQTELVAKQVEKTLLQRTTESREREQSRGLERMKELRGADIADTANKVDKP
;
A
#
# COMPACT_ATOMS: atom_id res chain seq x y z
N VAL A 1 17.58 -4.20 41.86
CA VAL A 1 18.22 -5.27 41.07
C VAL A 1 19.70 -4.97 41.04
N SER A 2 20.58 -5.87 41.56
CA SER A 2 22.02 -5.66 41.47
C SER A 2 22.52 -6.06 40.09
N GLN A 3 23.05 -5.13 39.36
CA GLN A 3 23.75 -5.37 38.11
C GLN A 3 25.17 -5.81 38.42
N ARG A 4 25.67 -6.84 37.74
CA ARG A 4 27.04 -7.30 37.84
C ARG A 4 27.80 -6.85 36.61
N ASN A 5 28.90 -6.12 36.81
CA ASN A 5 29.75 -5.67 35.74
C ASN A 5 31.15 -6.28 35.85
N LEU A 6 31.72 -6.61 34.72
CA LEU A 6 33.09 -7.07 34.59
C LEU A 6 33.90 -6.00 33.85
N ARG A 7 35.07 -5.64 34.36
CA ARG A 7 36.01 -4.75 33.72
C ARG A 7 37.38 -5.39 33.66
N VAL A 8 38.00 -5.41 32.50
CA VAL A 8 39.38 -5.79 32.33
C VAL A 8 40.26 -4.61 32.72
N GLN A 9 40.97 -4.68 33.83
CA GLN A 9 41.83 -3.59 34.25
C GLN A 9 43.24 -3.64 33.65
N LYS A 10 43.71 -4.85 33.25
CA LYS A 10 45.02 -5.02 32.62
C LYS A 10 45.03 -6.34 31.86
N PHE A 11 45.52 -6.29 30.64
CA PHE A 11 45.83 -7.47 29.85
C PHE A 11 47.19 -7.24 29.13
N ARG A 12 48.10 -8.21 29.18
CA ARG A 12 49.41 -8.11 28.53
C ARG A 12 49.41 -8.91 27.23
N GLY A 13 49.81 -8.31 26.13
CA GLY A 13 50.01 -8.99 24.87
C GLY A 13 49.02 -8.67 23.75
N SER A 14 47.92 -7.98 24.05
CA SER A 14 46.99 -7.43 23.05
C SER A 14 46.26 -6.20 23.58
N SER A 15 45.62 -5.46 22.68
CA SER A 15 44.62 -4.45 23.04
C SER A 15 43.40 -5.13 23.68
N PHE A 16 42.77 -4.47 24.63
CA PHE A 16 41.53 -4.91 25.25
C PHE A 16 40.58 -3.74 25.48
N ASP A 17 39.32 -4.06 25.68
CA ASP A 17 38.29 -3.09 25.97
C ASP A 17 38.35 -2.74 27.47
N GLU A 18 38.43 -1.47 27.80
CA GLU A 18 38.48 -0.97 29.17
C GLU A 18 37.12 -0.69 29.77
N ASP A 19 36.05 -0.79 28.95
CA ASP A 19 34.70 -0.54 29.37
C ASP A 19 34.15 -1.64 30.34
N GLU A 20 33.20 -1.22 31.16
CA GLU A 20 32.48 -2.16 32.02
C GLU A 20 31.44 -2.91 31.17
N SER A 21 31.58 -4.23 31.14
CA SER A 21 30.61 -5.10 30.47
C SER A 21 29.73 -5.82 31.51
N PRO A 22 28.40 -5.71 31.36
CA PRO A 22 27.51 -6.47 32.22
C PRO A 22 27.66 -7.97 31.98
N PHE A 23 27.55 -8.78 33.03
CA PHE A 23 27.64 -10.22 32.92
C PHE A 23 26.58 -10.95 33.76
N VAL A 24 26.25 -12.15 33.30
CA VAL A 24 25.31 -13.05 33.97
C VAL A 24 26.00 -14.36 34.27
N ILE A 25 25.73 -14.91 35.46
CA ILE A 25 26.15 -16.26 35.83
C ILE A 25 24.97 -17.19 35.63
N GLY A 26 25.03 -18.01 34.59
CA GLY A 26 24.01 -18.99 34.24
C GLY A 26 24.45 -20.44 34.51
N LYS A 27 23.61 -21.41 34.13
CA LYS A 27 23.94 -22.84 34.24
C LYS A 27 25.18 -23.24 33.43
N ASN A 28 25.50 -22.49 32.38
CA ASN A 28 26.63 -22.73 31.48
C ASN A 28 27.88 -21.88 31.81
N GLY A 29 27.91 -21.26 32.99
CA GLY A 29 29.01 -20.41 33.45
C GLY A 29 28.75 -18.91 33.26
N PHE A 30 29.79 -18.15 32.94
CA PHE A 30 29.71 -16.70 32.73
C PHE A 30 29.30 -16.40 31.31
N ASP A 31 28.30 -15.52 31.17
CA ASP A 31 27.91 -14.91 29.89
C ASP A 31 28.11 -13.38 29.99
N VAL A 32 29.05 -12.85 29.24
CA VAL A 32 29.41 -11.44 29.26
C VAL A 32 28.69 -10.74 28.10
N ALA A 33 27.87 -9.76 28.43
CA ALA A 33 27.22 -8.93 27.43
C ALA A 33 28.21 -7.87 26.92
N LEU A 34 29.05 -8.21 25.93
CA LEU A 34 29.98 -7.28 25.33
C LEU A 34 29.22 -6.09 24.73
N ALA A 35 29.74 -4.89 24.99
CA ALA A 35 29.13 -3.63 24.51
C ALA A 35 29.11 -3.54 22.99
N ARG A 36 30.05 -4.18 22.30
CA ARG A 36 30.08 -4.36 20.84
C ARG A 36 30.61 -5.74 20.51
N THR A 37 29.96 -6.45 19.62
CA THR A 37 30.59 -7.57 18.93
C THR A 37 31.51 -6.99 17.84
N LEU A 38 32.71 -6.56 18.25
CA LEU A 38 33.74 -6.16 17.33
C LEU A 38 34.12 -7.37 16.45
N GLY A 39 33.79 -7.36 15.19
CA GLY A 39 34.37 -8.28 14.23
C GLY A 39 33.43 -9.20 13.43
N ARG A 40 32.10 -9.05 13.46
CA ARG A 40 31.27 -9.65 12.42
C ARG A 40 30.88 -8.61 11.38
N VAL A 41 31.80 -8.41 10.43
CA VAL A 41 31.64 -7.46 9.32
C VAL A 41 30.82 -8.02 8.17
N ASP A 42 30.45 -9.29 8.16
CA ASP A 42 29.86 -9.97 7.00
C ASP A 42 28.53 -10.68 7.29
N ALA A 43 27.55 -9.98 7.88
CA ALA A 43 26.19 -10.38 7.60
C ALA A 43 25.91 -9.96 6.14
N GLU A 44 25.85 -10.92 5.22
CA GLU A 44 25.45 -10.64 3.83
C GLU A 44 24.16 -9.84 3.84
N VAL A 45 24.26 -8.58 3.37
CA VAL A 45 23.09 -7.73 3.20
C VAL A 45 22.26 -8.36 2.10
N THR A 46 21.20 -9.04 2.47
CA THR A 46 20.28 -9.65 1.52
C THR A 46 19.20 -8.66 1.10
N ASN A 47 18.81 -8.72 -0.16
CA ASN A 47 17.65 -8.00 -0.69
C ASN A 47 16.33 -8.83 -0.54
N GLU A 48 16.43 -10.00 0.11
CA GLU A 48 15.25 -10.84 0.36
C GLU A 48 14.21 -10.11 1.18
N ARG A 49 12.96 -10.18 0.73
CA ARG A 49 11.79 -9.65 1.45
C ARG A 49 10.99 -10.78 2.06
N VAL A 50 10.47 -10.54 3.23
CA VAL A 50 9.58 -11.44 3.96
C VAL A 50 8.26 -10.75 4.22
N THR A 51 7.15 -11.43 3.97
CA THR A 51 5.83 -10.86 4.21
C THR A 51 5.63 -10.50 5.68
N SER A 52 4.96 -9.41 5.93
CA SER A 52 4.52 -8.96 7.26
C SER A 52 3.31 -9.75 7.78
N GLY A 53 2.66 -10.56 6.93
CA GLY A 53 1.38 -11.18 7.21
C GLY A 53 0.17 -10.29 6.91
N VAL A 54 0.40 -9.08 6.38
CA VAL A 54 -0.64 -8.13 5.97
C VAL A 54 -0.33 -7.67 4.56
N GLU A 55 -1.05 -8.18 3.56
CA GLU A 55 -0.78 -8.00 2.12
C GLU A 55 -0.64 -6.52 1.71
N ARG A 56 -1.54 -5.68 2.22
CA ARG A 56 -1.47 -4.25 1.93
C ARG A 56 -0.27 -3.55 2.56
N LEU A 57 0.18 -3.98 3.73
CA LEU A 57 1.41 -3.49 4.34
C LEU A 57 2.63 -3.91 3.53
N ASP A 58 2.63 -5.15 3.04
CA ASP A 58 3.70 -5.64 2.16
C ASP A 58 3.79 -4.81 0.88
N THR A 59 2.65 -4.49 0.26
CA THR A 59 2.60 -3.60 -0.90
C THR A 59 3.18 -2.22 -0.59
N MET A 60 2.83 -1.63 0.54
CA MET A 60 3.35 -0.32 0.99
C MET A 60 4.85 -0.33 1.27
N LEU A 61 5.41 -1.49 1.62
CA LEU A 61 6.82 -1.73 1.89
C LEU A 61 7.60 -2.27 0.69
N GLY A 62 6.97 -2.43 -0.47
CA GLY A 62 7.61 -2.98 -1.66
C GLY A 62 7.96 -4.47 -1.55
N GLY A 63 7.08 -5.25 -0.89
CA GLY A 63 7.18 -6.70 -0.75
C GLY A 63 7.41 -7.21 0.66
N GLY A 64 7.17 -6.39 1.69
CA GLY A 64 7.32 -6.75 3.10
C GLY A 64 8.62 -6.27 3.74
N TYR A 65 8.99 -6.87 4.88
CA TYR A 65 10.21 -6.50 5.60
C TYR A 65 11.47 -7.08 4.92
N TYR A 66 12.62 -6.44 5.09
CA TYR A 66 13.88 -7.07 4.73
C TYR A 66 14.20 -8.23 5.66
N ARG A 67 14.77 -9.30 5.12
CA ARG A 67 15.33 -10.40 5.92
C ARG A 67 16.42 -9.87 6.86
N ALA A 68 16.47 -10.39 8.08
CA ALA A 68 17.44 -9.96 9.11
C ALA A 68 17.38 -8.47 9.46
N SER A 69 16.27 -7.80 9.18
CA SER A 69 16.05 -6.42 9.60
C SER A 69 15.32 -6.33 10.94
N SER A 70 15.35 -5.14 11.52
CA SER A 70 14.62 -4.80 12.74
C SER A 70 13.40 -3.93 12.44
N VAL A 71 12.24 -4.36 12.92
CA VAL A 71 10.96 -3.66 12.78
C VAL A 71 10.50 -3.19 14.16
N LEU A 72 10.16 -1.92 14.27
CA LEU A 72 9.58 -1.32 15.48
C LEU A 72 8.13 -0.94 15.21
N ILE A 73 7.22 -1.38 16.06
CA ILE A 73 5.80 -1.04 16.04
C ILE A 73 5.47 -0.24 17.29
N THR A 74 5.22 1.06 17.16
CA THR A 74 4.88 1.94 18.29
C THR A 74 3.40 2.27 18.31
N GLY A 75 2.87 2.59 19.47
CA GLY A 75 1.49 3.09 19.61
C GLY A 75 0.95 2.94 21.03
N PHE A 76 -0.21 3.57 21.26
CA PHE A 76 -0.91 3.49 22.55
C PHE A 76 -1.47 2.09 22.82
N PRO A 77 -1.83 1.77 24.07
CA PRO A 77 -2.55 0.53 24.37
C PRO A 77 -3.79 0.33 23.50
N GLY A 78 -4.04 -0.90 23.06
CA GLY A 78 -5.22 -1.24 22.25
C GLY A 78 -5.16 -0.88 20.76
N THR A 79 -4.05 -0.34 20.26
CA THR A 79 -3.89 0.02 18.83
C THR A 79 -3.57 -1.16 17.91
N ALA A 80 -3.56 -2.40 18.42
CA ALA A 80 -3.31 -3.65 17.66
C ALA A 80 -1.83 -3.96 17.35
N LYS A 81 -0.90 -3.49 18.18
CA LYS A 81 0.54 -3.82 18.03
C LYS A 81 0.81 -5.32 18.10
N THR A 82 0.29 -5.97 19.14
CA THR A 82 0.39 -7.43 19.33
C THR A 82 -0.24 -8.19 18.17
N THR A 83 -1.34 -7.66 17.59
CA THR A 83 -2.02 -8.29 16.46
C THR A 83 -1.17 -8.25 15.20
N LEU A 84 -0.53 -7.12 14.89
CA LEU A 84 0.41 -7.03 13.76
C LEU A 84 1.62 -7.96 13.96
N SER A 85 2.14 -8.04 15.19
CA SER A 85 3.21 -8.99 15.52
C SER A 85 2.75 -10.44 15.34
N GLY A 86 1.52 -10.76 15.75
CA GLY A 86 0.91 -12.07 15.57
C GLY A 86 0.75 -12.47 14.11
N ALA A 87 0.30 -11.53 13.25
CA ALA A 87 0.19 -11.74 11.81
C ALA A 87 1.57 -12.06 11.18
N PHE A 88 2.61 -11.33 11.60
CA PHE A 88 3.98 -11.66 11.16
C PHE A 88 4.44 -13.03 11.65
N ALA A 89 4.15 -13.40 12.90
CA ALA A 89 4.51 -14.70 13.44
C ALA A 89 3.83 -15.85 12.68
N GLU A 90 2.54 -15.67 12.35
CA GLU A 90 1.78 -16.64 11.55
C GLU A 90 2.41 -16.80 10.17
N ALA A 91 2.61 -15.69 9.44
CA ALA A 91 3.20 -15.70 8.12
C ALA A 91 4.64 -16.29 8.10
N ALA A 92 5.44 -16.04 9.15
CA ALA A 92 6.76 -16.63 9.29
C ALA A 92 6.68 -18.15 9.45
N CYS A 93 5.79 -18.63 10.30
CA CYS A 93 5.57 -20.07 10.49
C CYS A 93 4.97 -20.75 9.25
N GLU A 94 4.12 -20.08 8.48
CA GLU A 94 3.60 -20.58 7.19
C GLU A 94 4.69 -20.78 6.16
N ARG A 95 5.74 -19.94 6.18
CA ARG A 95 6.96 -20.14 5.39
C ARG A 95 7.86 -21.28 5.89
N GLY A 96 7.47 -21.96 6.99
CA GLY A 96 8.25 -23.02 7.63
C GLY A 96 9.41 -22.48 8.50
N GLU A 97 9.40 -21.20 8.87
CA GLU A 97 10.46 -20.57 9.64
C GLU A 97 10.20 -20.74 11.15
N ARG A 98 11.21 -21.23 11.87
CA ARG A 98 11.15 -21.28 13.32
C ARG A 98 11.10 -19.88 13.90
N THR A 99 10.04 -19.60 14.63
CA THR A 99 9.72 -18.29 15.17
C THR A 99 9.65 -18.35 16.70
N MET A 100 10.20 -17.33 17.36
CA MET A 100 10.08 -17.18 18.80
C MET A 100 9.33 -15.89 19.14
N PHE A 101 8.29 -16.01 19.96
CA PHE A 101 7.48 -14.88 20.45
C PHE A 101 7.69 -14.72 21.96
N VAL A 102 8.27 -13.59 22.35
CA VAL A 102 8.52 -13.22 23.75
C VAL A 102 7.50 -12.18 24.18
N SER A 103 6.58 -12.55 25.06
CA SER A 103 5.59 -11.64 25.64
C SER A 103 5.98 -11.25 27.06
N PHE A 104 5.96 -9.95 27.35
CA PHE A 104 6.23 -9.39 28.69
C PHE A 104 4.97 -9.14 29.52
N ASP A 105 3.87 -8.81 28.87
CA ASP A 105 2.64 -8.37 29.55
C ASP A 105 1.60 -9.49 29.71
N SER A 106 1.61 -10.52 28.85
CA SER A 106 0.63 -11.60 28.84
C SER A 106 1.30 -12.97 28.76
N ASP A 107 0.61 -14.00 29.22
CA ASP A 107 1.05 -15.37 29.02
C ASP A 107 0.83 -15.83 27.58
N GLY A 108 1.64 -16.73 27.06
CA GLY A 108 1.58 -17.19 25.68
C GLY A 108 0.20 -17.72 25.26
N SER A 109 -0.49 -18.43 26.16
CA SER A 109 -1.85 -18.94 25.97
C SER A 109 -2.88 -17.81 25.83
N GLU A 110 -2.73 -16.73 26.61
CA GLU A 110 -3.58 -15.54 26.50
C GLU A 110 -3.37 -14.82 25.17
N VAL A 111 -2.10 -14.66 24.76
CA VAL A 111 -1.77 -14.05 23.46
C VAL A 111 -2.38 -14.86 22.32
N ILE A 112 -2.22 -16.20 22.33
CA ILE A 112 -2.79 -17.08 21.29
C ILE A 112 -4.31 -16.96 21.24
N ARG A 113 -4.99 -17.05 22.39
CA ARG A 113 -6.46 -16.90 22.47
C ARG A 113 -6.93 -15.57 21.91
N ASN A 114 -6.26 -14.47 22.29
CA ASN A 114 -6.64 -13.13 21.84
C ASN A 114 -6.40 -12.94 20.34
N LEU A 115 -5.35 -13.54 19.79
CA LEU A 115 -5.06 -13.50 18.35
C LEU A 115 -6.04 -14.37 17.54
N THR A 116 -6.47 -15.51 18.11
CA THR A 116 -7.49 -16.36 17.48
C THR A 116 -8.81 -15.62 17.27
N SER A 117 -9.19 -14.72 18.19
CA SER A 117 -10.43 -13.93 18.05
C SER A 117 -10.42 -12.94 16.89
N VAL A 118 -9.28 -12.72 16.27
CA VAL A 118 -9.10 -11.86 15.09
C VAL A 118 -8.49 -12.64 13.92
N GLY A 119 -8.79 -13.93 13.80
CA GLY A 119 -8.43 -14.76 12.66
C GLY A 119 -7.00 -15.30 12.63
N ILE A 120 -6.11 -14.93 13.56
CA ILE A 120 -4.70 -15.37 13.57
C ILE A 120 -4.57 -16.67 14.35
N GLN A 121 -4.15 -17.76 13.69
CA GLN A 121 -4.16 -19.15 14.21
C GLN A 121 -2.76 -19.63 14.59
N LEU A 122 -2.25 -19.18 15.74
CA LEU A 122 -0.88 -19.52 16.18
C LEU A 122 -0.76 -20.90 16.85
N GLN A 123 -1.84 -21.44 17.42
CA GLN A 123 -1.78 -22.69 18.19
C GLN A 123 -1.21 -23.86 17.37
N ARG A 124 -1.62 -23.99 16.11
CA ARG A 124 -1.11 -25.04 15.19
C ARG A 124 0.41 -25.02 15.04
N PHE A 125 1.03 -23.86 15.13
CA PHE A 125 2.48 -23.70 15.00
C PHE A 125 3.22 -23.92 16.31
N VAL A 126 2.56 -23.75 17.45
CA VAL A 126 3.08 -24.20 18.75
C VAL A 126 3.10 -25.74 18.81
N ASP A 127 2.00 -26.36 18.36
CA ASP A 127 1.84 -27.82 18.42
C ASP A 127 2.85 -28.55 17.50
N ASN A 128 3.18 -27.98 16.36
CA ASN A 128 4.16 -28.55 15.41
C ASN A 128 5.61 -28.12 15.69
N GLY A 129 5.84 -27.28 16.70
CA GLY A 129 7.17 -26.83 17.12
C GLY A 129 7.83 -25.76 16.25
N LEU A 130 7.10 -25.11 15.32
CA LEU A 130 7.59 -23.97 14.57
C LEU A 130 7.55 -22.67 15.38
N LEU A 131 6.53 -22.50 16.23
CA LEU A 131 6.41 -21.34 17.11
C LEU A 131 6.74 -21.70 18.56
N ARG A 132 7.64 -20.95 19.17
CA ARG A 132 7.92 -21.01 20.59
C ARG A 132 7.46 -19.77 21.30
N MET A 133 6.45 -19.89 22.17
CA MET A 133 5.97 -18.81 23.02
C MET A 133 6.76 -18.76 24.33
N ILE A 134 7.21 -17.58 24.72
CA ILE A 134 7.93 -17.32 25.96
C ILE A 134 7.21 -16.22 26.73
N SER A 135 6.77 -16.51 27.96
CA SER A 135 6.30 -15.50 28.89
C SER A 135 7.47 -14.96 29.70
N ALA A 136 7.81 -13.70 29.48
CA ALA A 136 8.90 -13.05 30.22
C ALA A 136 8.49 -12.60 31.64
N ARG A 137 7.21 -12.69 32.02
CA ARG A 137 6.72 -12.45 33.38
C ARG A 137 7.37 -13.42 34.40
N THR A 138 7.70 -14.63 33.95
CA THR A 138 8.31 -15.66 34.76
C THR A 138 9.83 -15.54 34.87
N ILE A 139 10.45 -14.68 34.06
CA ILE A 139 11.89 -14.49 34.08
C ILE A 139 12.20 -13.31 35.01
N THR A 140 12.66 -13.63 36.21
CA THR A 140 13.14 -12.65 37.18
C THR A 140 14.60 -12.31 36.90
N GLY A 141 14.94 -11.03 36.89
CA GLY A 141 16.32 -10.59 36.68
C GLY A 141 16.45 -9.20 36.13
N SER A 142 17.68 -8.80 35.80
CA SER A 142 17.96 -7.55 35.10
C SER A 142 17.63 -7.65 33.60
N ALA A 143 17.56 -6.53 32.90
CA ALA A 143 17.36 -6.49 31.45
C ALA A 143 18.45 -7.32 30.72
N GLU A 144 19.69 -7.31 31.22
CA GLU A 144 20.79 -8.13 30.70
C GLU A 144 20.52 -9.62 30.84
N THR A 145 20.00 -10.04 31.99
CA THR A 145 19.65 -11.45 32.23
C THR A 145 18.57 -11.90 31.23
N LEU A 146 17.59 -11.04 30.96
CA LEU A 146 16.53 -11.32 29.99
C LEU A 146 17.10 -11.50 28.58
N ILE A 147 18.00 -10.60 28.12
CA ILE A 147 18.57 -10.70 26.80
C ILE A 147 19.45 -11.94 26.61
N VAL A 148 20.27 -12.29 27.60
CA VAL A 148 21.09 -13.52 27.61
C VAL A 148 20.16 -14.74 27.47
N ARG A 149 19.08 -14.76 28.23
CA ARG A 149 18.11 -15.85 28.16
C ARG A 149 17.38 -15.92 26.82
N ILE A 150 16.98 -14.78 26.27
CA ILE A 150 16.35 -14.70 24.93
C ILE A 150 17.32 -15.24 23.86
N LYS A 151 18.58 -14.80 23.87
CA LYS A 151 19.62 -15.27 22.94
C LYS A 151 19.82 -16.80 23.05
N GLN A 152 19.90 -17.32 24.25
CA GLN A 152 20.05 -18.76 24.48
C GLN A 152 18.85 -19.55 23.94
N LEU A 153 17.62 -19.13 24.28
CA LEU A 153 16.39 -19.79 23.84
C LEU A 153 16.20 -19.70 22.31
N SER A 154 16.59 -18.59 21.73
CA SER A 154 16.56 -18.38 20.28
C SER A 154 17.50 -19.33 19.54
N LYS A 155 18.74 -19.51 20.06
CA LYS A 155 19.70 -20.49 19.52
C LYS A 155 19.21 -21.94 19.69
N GLU A 156 18.68 -22.30 20.85
CA GLU A 156 18.10 -23.62 21.10
C GLU A 156 16.95 -23.93 20.14
N HIS A 157 16.12 -22.93 19.85
CA HIS A 157 15.00 -23.04 18.91
C HIS A 157 15.41 -22.91 17.46
N GLN A 158 16.62 -22.46 17.17
CA GLN A 158 17.09 -22.09 15.81
C GLN A 158 16.17 -21.05 15.15
N ALA A 159 15.77 -20.04 15.90
CA ALA A 159 14.80 -19.05 15.46
C ALA A 159 15.34 -18.21 14.30
N ARG A 160 14.54 -18.07 13.24
CA ARG A 160 14.76 -17.17 12.09
C ARG A 160 14.01 -15.85 12.27
N CYS A 161 12.95 -15.87 13.05
CA CYS A 161 12.14 -14.70 13.39
C CYS A 161 12.00 -14.60 14.90
N LEU A 162 12.15 -13.39 15.45
CA LEU A 162 12.02 -13.09 16.87
C LEU A 162 11.05 -11.92 17.06
N LEU A 163 10.08 -12.13 17.92
CA LEU A 163 9.11 -11.09 18.30
C LEU A 163 9.26 -10.76 19.77
N ILE A 164 9.25 -9.47 20.10
CA ILE A 164 9.36 -8.94 21.48
C ILE A 164 8.18 -8.00 21.74
N ASP A 165 7.29 -8.37 22.63
CA ASP A 165 6.04 -7.62 22.88
C ASP A 165 5.78 -7.42 24.39
N PRO A 166 5.91 -6.15 24.88
CA PRO A 166 6.60 -5.02 24.28
C PRO A 166 8.07 -4.92 24.75
N VAL A 167 8.96 -4.43 23.88
CA VAL A 167 10.35 -4.17 24.24
C VAL A 167 10.50 -3.06 25.30
N SER A 168 9.55 -2.13 25.35
CA SER A 168 9.50 -1.07 26.38
C SER A 168 9.39 -1.63 27.81
N ALA A 169 8.97 -2.89 28.00
CA ALA A 169 8.97 -3.54 29.30
C ALA A 169 10.40 -3.75 29.88
N LEU A 170 11.43 -3.72 29.05
CA LEU A 170 12.83 -3.78 29.52
C LEU A 170 13.20 -2.61 30.43
N SER A 171 12.58 -1.43 30.25
CA SER A 171 12.79 -0.28 31.12
C SER A 171 12.32 -0.51 32.57
N LYS A 172 11.35 -1.41 32.76
CA LYS A 172 10.88 -1.79 34.12
C LYS A 172 11.88 -2.65 34.87
N ALA A 173 12.84 -3.28 34.16
CA ALA A 173 13.86 -4.16 34.74
C ALA A 173 15.17 -3.44 35.10
N GLY A 174 15.26 -2.13 34.88
CA GLY A 174 16.44 -1.31 35.17
C GLY A 174 16.18 0.19 34.97
N ASN A 175 17.24 1.00 34.81
CA ASN A 175 17.07 2.39 34.41
C ASN A 175 16.94 2.49 32.85
N GLU A 176 16.47 3.63 32.35
CA GLU A 176 16.22 3.83 30.93
C GLU A 176 17.48 3.69 30.07
N LEU A 177 18.63 4.20 30.53
CA LEU A 177 19.89 4.09 29.81
C LEU A 177 20.34 2.63 29.66
N THR A 178 20.20 1.84 30.71
CA THR A 178 20.49 0.39 30.68
C THR A 178 19.55 -0.32 29.72
N ALA A 179 18.25 -0.01 29.76
CA ALA A 179 17.25 -0.62 28.89
C ALA A 179 17.48 -0.26 27.40
N HIS A 180 17.88 0.97 27.13
CA HIS A 180 18.27 1.40 25.77
C HIS A 180 19.46 0.58 25.26
N GLY A 181 20.56 0.53 25.99
CA GLY A 181 21.75 -0.25 25.59
C GLY A 181 21.47 -1.73 25.45
N VAL A 182 20.54 -2.29 26.25
CA VAL A 182 20.09 -3.70 26.11
C VAL A 182 19.30 -3.88 24.81
N ALA A 183 18.39 -2.98 24.49
CA ALA A 183 17.62 -3.03 23.25
C ALA A 183 18.52 -2.87 22.00
N GLU A 184 19.50 -1.97 22.06
CA GLU A 184 20.51 -1.80 21.00
C GLU A 184 21.27 -3.11 20.76
N ARG A 185 21.81 -3.73 21.81
CA ARG A 185 22.52 -5.02 21.71
C ARG A 185 21.63 -6.15 21.21
N LEU A 186 20.33 -6.11 21.50
CA LEU A 186 19.37 -7.09 20.99
C LEU A 186 19.20 -6.93 19.47
N ILE A 187 19.05 -5.71 18.99
CA ILE A 187 18.93 -5.39 17.56
C ILE A 187 20.20 -5.80 16.80
N ASP A 188 21.37 -5.43 17.30
CA ASP A 188 22.65 -5.74 16.66
C ASP A 188 22.89 -7.25 16.63
N TRP A 189 22.61 -7.94 17.72
CA TRP A 189 22.72 -9.40 17.77
C TRP A 189 21.77 -10.07 16.77
N SER A 190 20.49 -9.66 16.72
CA SER A 190 19.52 -10.29 15.82
C SER A 190 19.94 -10.14 14.37
N LYS A 191 20.44 -8.98 13.97
CA LYS A 191 21.00 -8.74 12.63
C LYS A 191 22.22 -9.61 12.34
N SER A 192 23.15 -9.71 13.29
CA SER A 192 24.36 -10.52 13.13
C SER A 192 24.07 -12.02 12.99
N ASP A 193 23.02 -12.51 13.65
CA ASP A 193 22.61 -13.90 13.59
C ASP A 193 21.60 -14.19 12.45
N GLY A 194 21.29 -13.19 11.59
CA GLY A 194 20.39 -13.34 10.45
C GLY A 194 18.91 -13.48 10.85
N ILE A 195 18.54 -12.99 12.04
CA ILE A 195 17.19 -13.07 12.61
C ILE A 195 16.40 -11.81 12.24
N THR A 196 15.21 -11.97 11.67
CA THR A 196 14.28 -10.86 11.49
C THR A 196 13.59 -10.56 12.82
N LEU A 197 13.77 -9.33 13.32
CA LEU A 197 13.30 -8.91 14.63
C LEU A 197 12.10 -7.98 14.50
N VAL A 198 10.99 -8.29 15.19
CA VAL A 198 9.84 -7.39 15.34
C VAL A 198 9.67 -7.05 16.81
N CYS A 199 9.73 -5.76 17.13
CA CYS A 199 9.53 -5.25 18.48
C CYS A 199 8.31 -4.35 18.54
N THR A 200 7.47 -4.52 19.55
CA THR A 200 6.44 -3.52 19.87
C THR A 200 6.94 -2.61 20.99
N SER A 201 6.48 -1.37 21.02
CA SER A 201 6.75 -0.44 22.11
C SER A 201 5.50 0.35 22.47
N LEU A 202 5.24 0.46 23.76
CA LEU A 202 4.18 1.31 24.28
C LEU A 202 4.62 2.78 24.24
N LEU A 203 3.68 3.64 23.86
CA LEU A 203 3.78 5.09 24.04
C LEU A 203 2.99 5.50 25.26
N ASP A 204 3.54 6.43 26.03
CA ASP A 204 2.87 6.96 27.21
C ASP A 204 2.13 8.26 26.84
N GLU A 205 0.85 8.33 27.15
CA GLU A 205 0.00 9.52 26.87
C GLU A 205 0.51 10.78 27.60
N MET A 206 1.22 10.59 28.72
CA MET A 206 1.70 11.70 29.55
C MET A 206 3.01 12.34 29.05
N SER A 207 3.69 11.74 28.08
CA SER A 207 4.99 12.27 27.62
C SER A 207 4.90 13.51 26.73
N GLY A 208 3.71 13.95 26.33
CA GLY A 208 3.49 15.17 25.51
C GLY A 208 4.23 15.20 24.16
N GLN A 209 4.91 14.13 23.81
CA GLN A 209 5.62 13.99 22.54
C GLN A 209 4.64 13.57 21.45
N THR A 210 4.15 14.55 20.72
CA THR A 210 3.32 14.37 19.52
C THR A 210 4.04 13.64 18.39
N ASP A 211 5.37 13.49 18.46
CA ASP A 211 6.20 12.91 17.40
C ASP A 211 6.50 11.41 17.54
N GLY A 212 5.74 10.66 18.37
CA GLY A 212 5.79 9.20 18.37
C GLY A 212 7.11 8.56 18.82
N GLY A 213 7.99 9.31 19.50
CA GLY A 213 9.27 8.80 19.99
C GLY A 213 9.09 7.60 20.93
N SER A 214 9.82 6.52 20.72
CA SER A 214 9.85 5.38 21.66
C SER A 214 10.53 5.80 22.97
N PRO A 215 10.00 5.44 24.14
CA PRO A 215 10.65 5.72 25.42
C PRO A 215 12.10 5.24 25.50
N LEU A 216 12.46 4.21 24.76
CA LEU A 216 13.80 3.65 24.65
C LEU A 216 14.65 4.25 23.53
N GLN A 217 14.17 5.27 22.80
CA GLN A 217 14.86 5.90 21.66
C GLN A 217 15.37 4.90 20.58
N ILE A 218 14.83 3.68 20.54
CA ILE A 218 15.23 2.63 19.60
C ILE A 218 14.68 2.89 18.17
N SER A 219 13.85 3.88 18.01
CA SER A 219 13.33 4.32 16.69
C SER A 219 14.43 4.69 15.70
N THR A 220 15.56 5.21 16.19
CA THR A 220 16.72 5.52 15.35
C THR A 220 17.45 4.28 14.86
N LEU A 221 17.43 3.20 15.66
CA LEU A 221 18.13 1.93 15.39
C LEU A 221 17.34 0.99 14.48
N ALA A 222 16.01 1.01 14.59
CA ALA A 222 15.14 0.17 13.78
C ALA A 222 15.27 0.49 12.28
N ASP A 223 15.18 -0.54 11.42
CA ASP A 223 15.21 -0.37 9.96
C ASP A 223 13.85 0.05 9.44
N THR A 224 12.78 -0.53 9.96
CA THR A 224 11.40 -0.15 9.67
C THR A 224 10.71 0.29 10.95
N TRP A 225 10.00 1.42 10.89
CA TRP A 225 9.21 1.93 12.02
C TRP A 225 7.78 2.19 11.59
N LEU A 226 6.87 1.42 12.18
CA LEU A 226 5.43 1.56 12.05
C LEU A 226 4.86 2.26 13.28
N HIS A 227 3.99 3.21 13.07
CA HIS A 227 3.30 3.94 14.13
C HIS A 227 1.80 3.72 14.05
N LEU A 228 1.22 3.31 15.18
CA LEU A 228 -0.21 3.09 15.35
C LEU A 228 -0.80 4.15 16.27
N ASN A 229 -1.84 4.80 15.83
CA ASN A 229 -2.55 5.81 16.61
C ASN A 229 -4.07 5.60 16.54
N TYR A 230 -4.78 6.34 17.37
CA TYR A 230 -6.22 6.46 17.26
C TYR A 230 -6.56 7.79 16.57
N LEU A 231 -7.50 7.72 15.65
CA LEU A 231 -8.13 8.86 15.01
C LEU A 231 -9.59 8.90 15.48
N VAL A 232 -9.93 9.96 16.20
CA VAL A 232 -11.29 10.16 16.72
C VAL A 232 -12.01 11.12 15.79
N GLN A 233 -13.07 10.64 15.15
CA GLN A 233 -13.88 11.42 14.23
C GLN A 233 -15.33 11.00 14.30
N ALA A 234 -16.24 11.96 14.30
CA ALA A 234 -17.69 11.74 14.34
C ALA A 234 -18.16 10.77 15.45
N GLY A 235 -17.47 10.74 16.60
CA GLY A 235 -17.80 9.84 17.71
C GLY A 235 -17.22 8.44 17.59
N GLU A 236 -16.55 8.12 16.51
CA GLU A 236 -15.83 6.84 16.32
C GLU A 236 -14.35 6.98 16.65
N ARG A 237 -13.77 5.89 17.17
CA ARG A 237 -12.34 5.79 17.47
C ARG A 237 -11.71 4.73 16.57
N ASN A 238 -11.24 5.16 15.41
CA ASN A 238 -10.63 4.30 14.41
C ASN A 238 -9.12 4.18 14.62
N ARG A 239 -8.51 3.07 14.18
CA ARG A 239 -7.07 2.85 14.27
C ARG A 239 -6.39 3.32 12.99
N GLY A 240 -5.43 4.22 13.13
CA GLY A 240 -4.56 4.66 12.03
C GLY A 240 -3.21 3.97 12.09
N MET A 241 -2.63 3.64 10.94
CA MET A 241 -1.27 3.11 10.79
C MET A 241 -0.50 3.97 9.78
N SER A 242 0.71 4.35 10.15
CA SER A 242 1.65 5.05 9.27
C SER A 242 3.04 4.42 9.31
N ILE A 243 3.74 4.48 8.18
CA ILE A 243 5.15 4.10 8.09
C ILE A 243 5.96 5.37 8.31
N ILE A 244 6.63 5.46 9.46
CA ILE A 244 7.48 6.61 9.79
C ILE A 244 8.82 6.51 9.08
N LYS A 245 9.34 5.27 8.97
CA LYS A 245 10.64 5.00 8.36
C LYS A 245 10.68 3.58 7.81
N SER A 246 11.29 3.39 6.65
CA SER A 246 11.71 2.09 6.14
C SER A 246 12.99 2.27 5.32
N ARG A 247 14.13 1.82 5.87
CA ARG A 247 15.43 1.97 5.24
C ARG A 247 15.49 1.15 3.95
N GLY A 248 15.99 1.74 2.88
CA GLY A 248 16.12 1.07 1.59
C GLY A 248 14.80 0.80 0.85
N THR A 249 13.70 1.41 1.29
CA THR A 249 12.39 1.28 0.67
C THR A 249 11.77 2.66 0.44
N SER A 250 11.28 2.92 -0.78
CA SER A 250 10.35 4.04 -0.99
C SER A 250 8.99 3.62 -0.44
N HIS A 251 8.65 4.12 0.73
CA HIS A 251 7.38 3.80 1.38
C HIS A 251 6.39 4.96 1.25
N SER A 252 5.10 4.65 1.35
CA SER A 252 4.06 5.66 1.42
C SER A 252 4.11 6.38 2.77
N ASN A 253 3.99 7.70 2.77
CA ASN A 253 3.83 8.51 3.99
C ASN A 253 2.36 8.72 4.40
N GLN A 254 1.43 8.08 3.70
CA GLN A 254 0.00 8.20 4.00
C GLN A 254 -0.39 7.33 5.19
N VAL A 255 -1.28 7.85 6.01
CA VAL A 255 -1.94 7.07 7.06
C VAL A 255 -2.91 6.08 6.39
N ARG A 256 -3.06 4.88 6.94
CA ARG A 256 -4.04 3.87 6.53
C ARG A 256 -4.90 3.50 7.72
N GLU A 257 -6.16 3.20 7.48
CA GLU A 257 -7.02 2.65 8.52
C GLU A 257 -6.69 1.17 8.74
N LEU A 258 -6.41 0.80 10.00
CA LEU A 258 -6.16 -0.58 10.40
C LEU A 258 -7.46 -1.20 10.88
N ILE A 259 -7.93 -2.19 10.16
CA ILE A 259 -9.19 -2.89 10.41
C ILE A 259 -8.87 -4.28 10.95
N LEU A 260 -9.52 -4.63 12.05
CA LEU A 260 -9.51 -5.98 12.62
C LEU A 260 -10.86 -6.64 12.33
N SER A 261 -10.81 -7.85 11.80
CA SER A 261 -12.00 -8.67 11.53
C SER A 261 -11.73 -10.12 11.91
N ASP A 262 -12.74 -10.96 11.80
CA ASP A 262 -12.60 -12.42 12.01
C ASP A 262 -11.69 -13.06 10.95
N ASP A 263 -11.48 -12.39 9.81
CA ASP A 263 -10.60 -12.82 8.72
C ASP A 263 -9.15 -12.30 8.87
N GLY A 264 -8.83 -11.63 9.98
CA GLY A 264 -7.49 -11.11 10.26
C GLY A 264 -7.37 -9.60 10.25
N VAL A 265 -6.15 -9.15 9.94
CA VAL A 265 -5.77 -7.73 9.91
C VAL A 265 -5.70 -7.26 8.47
N THR A 266 -6.35 -6.16 8.17
CA THR A 266 -6.21 -5.50 6.86
C THR A 266 -6.01 -4.00 7.01
N LEU A 267 -5.50 -3.38 5.96
CA LEU A 267 -5.36 -1.93 5.86
C LEU A 267 -6.31 -1.40 4.78
N ALA A 268 -7.01 -0.35 5.10
CA ALA A 268 -7.88 0.33 4.15
C ALA A 268 -7.34 1.73 3.83
N ASP A 269 -7.59 2.18 2.61
CA ASP A 269 -7.29 3.55 2.24
C ASP A 269 -8.20 4.49 3.03
N ILE A 270 -7.66 5.59 3.48
CA ILE A 270 -8.45 6.67 4.03
C ILE A 270 -8.98 7.53 2.88
N TYR A 271 -10.23 7.89 2.97
CA TYR A 271 -10.83 8.82 2.01
C TYR A 271 -10.49 10.26 2.43
N THR A 272 -9.91 11.03 1.52
CA THR A 272 -9.61 12.45 1.75
C THR A 272 -10.58 13.31 0.95
N ALA A 273 -11.57 13.88 1.60
CA ALA A 273 -12.48 14.83 0.98
C ALA A 273 -12.30 16.22 1.61
N GLY A 274 -11.98 17.22 0.80
CA GLY A 274 -11.90 18.61 1.27
C GLY A 274 -10.81 18.88 2.32
N GLY A 275 -9.77 18.01 2.44
CA GLY A 275 -8.71 18.12 3.44
C GLY A 275 -8.98 17.39 4.75
N GLU A 276 -10.14 16.74 4.89
CA GLU A 276 -10.46 15.88 6.02
C GLU A 276 -10.18 14.41 5.69
N VAL A 277 -9.70 13.69 6.69
CA VAL A 277 -9.43 12.24 6.62
C VAL A 277 -10.67 11.52 7.12
N LEU A 278 -11.38 10.80 6.25
CA LEU A 278 -12.57 10.03 6.60
C LEU A 278 -12.22 8.54 6.79
N MET A 279 -12.67 7.96 7.89
CA MET A 279 -12.50 6.55 8.26
C MET A 279 -13.82 5.97 8.76
N GLY A 280 -13.88 4.65 8.93
CA GLY A 280 -15.02 3.95 9.50
C GLY A 280 -16.32 4.20 8.73
N THR A 281 -17.39 4.44 9.45
CA THR A 281 -18.74 4.64 8.90
C THR A 281 -18.82 5.82 7.94
N MET A 282 -18.14 6.93 8.25
CA MET A 282 -18.14 8.11 7.37
C MET A 282 -17.47 7.84 6.01
N ARG A 283 -16.42 7.04 5.97
CA ARG A 283 -15.82 6.59 4.72
C ARG A 283 -16.82 5.76 3.91
N TRP A 284 -17.47 4.79 4.55
CA TRP A 284 -18.43 3.92 3.91
C TRP A 284 -19.64 4.70 3.35
N GLU A 285 -20.16 5.66 4.10
CA GLU A 285 -21.24 6.54 3.65
C GLU A 285 -20.85 7.34 2.43
N LYS A 286 -19.64 7.91 2.42
CA LYS A 286 -19.13 8.70 1.31
C LYS A 286 -18.87 7.86 0.07
N GLU A 287 -18.21 6.72 0.20
CA GLU A 287 -17.98 5.76 -0.90
C GLU A 287 -19.30 5.24 -1.47
N SER A 288 -20.30 4.99 -0.59
CA SER A 288 -21.62 4.58 -1.02
C SER A 288 -22.35 5.68 -1.80
N ALA A 289 -22.30 6.92 -1.31
CA ALA A 289 -22.90 8.07 -2.00
C ALA A 289 -22.23 8.33 -3.37
N GLU A 290 -20.91 8.22 -3.46
CA GLU A 290 -20.19 8.36 -4.74
C GLU A 290 -20.52 7.25 -5.74
N ARG A 291 -20.66 6.01 -5.25
CA ARG A 291 -21.07 4.88 -6.10
C ARG A 291 -22.45 5.12 -6.70
N VAL A 292 -23.41 5.52 -5.88
CA VAL A 292 -24.75 5.87 -6.34
C VAL A 292 -24.72 7.05 -7.34
N ALA A 293 -23.93 8.08 -7.06
CA ALA A 293 -23.79 9.23 -7.96
C ALA A 293 -23.19 8.82 -9.31
N ASN A 294 -22.19 7.95 -9.34
CA ASN A 294 -21.58 7.42 -10.56
C ASN A 294 -22.57 6.55 -11.36
N GLU A 295 -23.32 5.67 -10.70
CA GLU A 295 -24.38 4.88 -11.36
C GLU A 295 -25.45 5.77 -12.00
N VAL A 296 -25.88 6.82 -11.31
CA VAL A 296 -26.86 7.79 -11.84
C VAL A 296 -26.25 8.53 -13.06
N ALA A 297 -24.98 8.94 -13.00
CA ALA A 297 -24.31 9.61 -14.08
C ALA A 297 -24.15 8.69 -15.32
N GLU A 298 -23.82 7.41 -15.14
CA GLU A 298 -23.76 6.44 -16.22
C GLU A 298 -25.11 6.21 -16.89
N VAL A 299 -26.19 6.06 -16.13
CA VAL A 299 -27.54 5.92 -16.65
C VAL A 299 -27.96 7.17 -17.44
N ALA A 300 -27.65 8.36 -16.91
CA ALA A 300 -27.95 9.61 -17.59
C ALA A 300 -27.16 9.75 -18.92
N ALA A 301 -25.90 9.36 -18.93
CA ALA A 301 -25.07 9.35 -20.14
C ALA A 301 -25.62 8.36 -21.19
N GLN A 302 -26.05 7.19 -20.76
CA GLN A 302 -26.62 6.17 -21.62
C GLN A 302 -27.98 6.61 -22.26
N LEU A 303 -28.86 7.24 -21.46
CA LEU A 303 -30.10 7.83 -21.95
C LEU A 303 -29.84 8.94 -22.97
N LYS A 304 -28.88 9.80 -22.70
CA LYS A 304 -28.49 10.87 -23.64
C LYS A 304 -27.94 10.30 -24.95
N LYS A 305 -27.16 9.23 -24.89
CA LYS A 305 -26.67 8.54 -26.09
C LYS A 305 -27.81 7.97 -26.92
N VAL A 306 -28.75 7.28 -26.29
CA VAL A 306 -29.93 6.73 -26.98
C VAL A 306 -30.77 7.84 -27.64
N SER A 307 -30.92 8.99 -26.95
CA SER A 307 -31.66 10.13 -27.56
C SER A 307 -30.93 10.73 -28.78
N LEU A 308 -29.60 10.82 -28.72
CA LEU A 308 -28.80 11.30 -29.83
C LEU A 308 -28.84 10.34 -31.02
N ASP A 309 -28.73 9.04 -30.76
CA ASP A 309 -28.82 7.99 -31.81
C ASP A 309 -30.22 8.04 -32.51
N ALA A 310 -31.30 8.29 -31.74
CA ALA A 310 -32.63 8.45 -32.28
C ALA A 310 -32.78 9.74 -33.15
N GLU A 311 -32.22 10.86 -32.70
CA GLU A 311 -32.20 12.11 -33.48
C GLU A 311 -31.38 11.95 -34.76
N GLU A 312 -30.24 11.26 -34.71
CA GLU A 312 -29.42 10.96 -35.90
C GLU A 312 -30.18 10.12 -36.89
N ALA A 313 -30.88 9.06 -36.45
CA ALA A 313 -31.70 8.24 -37.32
C ALA A 313 -32.82 9.02 -38.02
N VAL A 314 -33.48 9.97 -37.32
CA VAL A 314 -34.49 10.84 -37.90
C VAL A 314 -33.87 11.79 -38.97
N LEU A 315 -32.71 12.35 -38.66
CA LEU A 315 -31.99 13.22 -39.61
C LEU A 315 -31.52 12.45 -40.85
N GLU A 316 -31.06 11.21 -40.71
CA GLU A 316 -30.71 10.34 -41.84
C GLU A 316 -31.90 10.05 -42.77
N VAL A 317 -33.07 9.73 -42.20
CA VAL A 317 -34.29 9.50 -42.96
C VAL A 317 -34.69 10.77 -43.73
N ARG A 318 -34.61 11.94 -43.06
CA ARG A 318 -34.91 13.23 -43.69
C ARG A 318 -33.92 13.59 -44.82
N ALA A 319 -32.63 13.30 -44.60
CA ALA A 319 -31.61 13.51 -45.62
C ALA A 319 -31.87 12.65 -46.88
N LYS A 320 -32.23 11.36 -46.71
CA LYS A 320 -32.61 10.48 -47.83
C LYS A 320 -33.85 10.98 -48.56
N SER A 321 -34.87 11.45 -47.82
CA SER A 321 -36.07 12.05 -48.44
C SER A 321 -35.73 13.26 -49.31
N LEU A 322 -34.92 14.19 -48.75
CA LEU A 322 -34.47 15.38 -49.49
C LEU A 322 -33.62 15.04 -50.72
N GLN A 323 -32.78 14.01 -50.61
CA GLN A 323 -31.98 13.53 -51.73
C GLN A 323 -32.85 12.96 -52.84
N THR A 324 -33.93 12.24 -52.52
CA THR A 324 -34.89 11.70 -53.45
C THR A 324 -35.67 12.86 -54.17
N GLU A 325 -36.09 13.88 -53.40
CA GLU A 325 -36.72 15.07 -53.97
C GLU A 325 -35.79 15.84 -54.90
N LEU A 326 -34.51 15.96 -54.56
CA LEU A 326 -33.50 16.63 -55.38
C LEU A 326 -33.28 15.91 -56.71
N VAL A 327 -33.22 14.56 -56.67
CA VAL A 327 -33.15 13.75 -57.91
C VAL A 327 -34.40 13.94 -58.77
N ALA A 328 -35.60 13.92 -58.17
CA ALA A 328 -36.86 14.16 -58.88
C ALA A 328 -36.89 15.55 -59.54
N LYS A 329 -36.44 16.59 -58.84
CA LYS A 329 -36.32 17.95 -59.37
C LYS A 329 -35.28 18.07 -60.50
N GLN A 330 -34.17 17.35 -60.40
CA GLN A 330 -33.19 17.31 -61.50
C GLN A 330 -33.75 16.65 -62.77
N VAL A 331 -34.50 15.57 -62.62
CA VAL A 331 -35.18 14.89 -63.74
C VAL A 331 -36.23 15.85 -64.41
N GLU A 332 -37.05 16.51 -63.59
CA GLU A 332 -38.02 17.50 -64.03
C GLU A 332 -37.36 18.65 -64.85
N LYS A 333 -36.24 19.18 -64.29
CA LYS A 333 -35.43 20.19 -64.96
C LYS A 333 -34.86 19.71 -66.28
N THR A 334 -34.36 18.51 -66.37
CA THR A 334 -33.81 17.93 -67.61
C THR A 334 -34.91 17.71 -68.68
N LEU A 335 -36.10 17.28 -68.27
CA LEU A 335 -37.27 17.15 -69.16
C LEU A 335 -37.71 18.44 -69.66
N LEU A 336 -37.80 19.48 -68.85
CA LEU A 336 -38.12 20.88 -69.30
C LEU A 336 -37.09 21.38 -70.27
N GLN A 337 -35.80 21.18 -70.05
CA GLN A 337 -34.76 21.59 -71.00
C GLN A 337 -34.92 20.90 -72.37
N ARG A 338 -35.13 19.57 -72.35
CA ARG A 338 -35.37 18.80 -73.59
C ARG A 338 -36.60 19.26 -74.35
N THR A 339 -37.70 19.57 -73.63
CA THR A 339 -38.92 20.06 -74.28
C THR A 339 -38.74 21.49 -74.87
N THR A 340 -37.96 22.35 -74.19
CA THR A 340 -37.62 23.69 -74.71
C THR A 340 -36.73 23.56 -75.95
N GLU A 341 -35.69 22.81 -75.92
CA GLU A 341 -34.82 22.56 -77.09
C GLU A 341 -35.56 21.92 -78.24
N SER A 342 -36.48 21.00 -77.96
CA SER A 342 -37.32 20.41 -79.06
C SER A 342 -38.25 21.43 -79.71
N ARG A 343 -38.85 22.29 -78.89
CA ARG A 343 -39.68 23.40 -79.42
C ARG A 343 -38.86 24.42 -80.24
N GLU A 344 -37.67 24.75 -79.77
CA GLU A 344 -36.78 25.66 -80.53
C GLU A 344 -36.33 25.04 -81.86
N ARG A 345 -36.02 23.75 -81.87
CA ARG A 345 -35.69 23.00 -83.10
C ARG A 345 -36.89 22.94 -84.09
N GLU A 346 -38.10 22.69 -83.54
CA GLU A 346 -39.33 22.70 -84.39
C GLU A 346 -39.62 24.09 -84.94
N GLN A 347 -39.46 25.15 -84.11
CA GLN A 347 -39.60 26.50 -84.56
C GLN A 347 -38.57 26.88 -85.63
N SER A 348 -37.32 26.51 -85.45
CA SER A 348 -36.25 26.77 -86.43
C SER A 348 -36.50 26.02 -87.73
N ARG A 349 -36.90 24.72 -87.64
CA ARG A 349 -37.30 23.97 -88.83
C ARG A 349 -38.53 24.55 -89.56
N GLY A 350 -39.51 25.02 -88.78
CA GLY A 350 -40.71 25.68 -89.30
C GLY A 350 -40.35 26.99 -90.01
N LEU A 351 -39.40 27.79 -89.43
CA LEU A 351 -38.88 28.98 -90.04
C LEU A 351 -38.08 28.75 -91.32
N GLU A 352 -37.22 27.69 -91.33
CA GLU A 352 -36.49 27.30 -92.55
C GLU A 352 -37.45 26.86 -93.67
N ARG A 353 -38.44 26.05 -93.37
CA ARG A 353 -39.45 25.59 -94.31
C ARG A 353 -40.30 26.73 -94.81
N MET A 354 -40.60 27.72 -93.97
CA MET A 354 -41.30 28.92 -94.40
C MET A 354 -40.41 29.82 -95.32
N LYS A 355 -39.10 29.92 -95.06
CA LYS A 355 -38.15 30.61 -95.93
C LYS A 355 -38.03 29.91 -97.30
N GLU A 356 -37.93 28.60 -97.36
CA GLU A 356 -37.95 27.82 -98.60
C GLU A 356 -39.24 27.99 -99.39
N LEU A 357 -40.41 27.95 -98.76
CA LEU A 357 -41.72 28.13 -99.38
C LEU A 357 -41.92 29.57 -99.91
N ARG A 358 -41.29 30.56 -99.34
CA ARG A 358 -41.38 31.93 -99.73
C ARG A 358 -40.31 32.37 -100.74
N GLY A 359 -39.44 31.45 -101.21
CA GLY A 359 -38.42 31.78 -102.20
C GLY A 359 -37.41 32.85 -101.76
N ALA A 360 -37.22 32.96 -100.44
CA ALA A 360 -36.38 34.03 -99.87
C ALA A 360 -34.88 33.70 -99.81
N ASP A 361 -34.49 32.46 -100.22
CA ASP A 361 -33.10 32.04 -100.13
C ASP A 361 -32.25 32.22 -101.36
N ILE A 362 -32.67 33.12 -102.32
CA ILE A 362 -31.89 33.40 -103.54
C ILE A 362 -31.13 34.74 -103.45
N ALA A 363 -30.99 35.33 -102.33
CA ALA A 363 -30.31 36.60 -102.20
C ALA A 363 -29.32 36.71 -101.02
N ASP A 364 -28.25 35.91 -101.04
CA ASP A 364 -27.05 36.28 -100.22
C ASP A 364 -25.75 35.52 -100.59
N THR A 365 -25.52 35.41 -101.95
CA THR A 365 -24.20 34.97 -102.41
C THR A 365 -23.45 36.09 -103.14
N ALA A 366 -23.75 37.36 -102.90
CA ALA A 366 -23.06 38.45 -103.48
C ALA A 366 -22.71 39.55 -102.42
N ASN A 367 -21.72 39.26 -101.55
CA ASN A 367 -20.81 40.33 -101.08
C ASN A 367 -19.67 39.76 -100.22
N LYS A 368 -18.70 39.11 -100.90
CA LYS A 368 -17.33 39.05 -100.45
C LYS A 368 -16.48 39.78 -101.50
N VAL A 369 -16.27 41.02 -101.34
CA VAL A 369 -15.17 41.75 -101.98
C VAL A 369 -14.52 42.66 -100.91
N ASP A 370 -13.33 42.24 -100.59
CA ASP A 370 -12.14 43.07 -100.30
C ASP A 370 -12.27 44.41 -99.57
N LYS A 371 -11.57 44.59 -98.51
CA LYS A 371 -10.37 45.45 -98.42
C LYS A 371 -10.07 45.88 -96.98
N PRO A 372 -8.82 46.29 -96.71
CA PRO A 372 -7.49 45.62 -96.87
C PRO A 372 -6.92 45.26 -95.53
#